data_27a6565b8b61c6680c81d98b57f37abb
#
_entry.id   27a6565b8b61c6680c81d98b57f37abb
#
_cell.length_a   1.000
_cell.length_b   1.000
_cell.length_c   1.000
_cell.angle_alpha   90.00
_cell.angle_beta   90.00
_cell.angle_gamma   90.00
#
_symmetry.space_group_name_H-M   'P 1'
#
loop_
_entity.id
_entity.type
_entity.pdbx_description
1 polymer ?
#
loop_
_entity_poly.entity_id
_entity_poly.type
_entity_poly.pdbx_seq_one_letter_code
_entity_poly.pdbx_strand_id
1 'polypeptide(L)'
;MAVLNLGGVGNITWRGKDGRLVGFDTGPANAPIDDWVRMHDAGTMDEGGRIAATGTVDSARLSVILNESFFSDSPPKSLDRNAFSSSLADGLSLANGAALLTALAAAGVARAVDILPARIDRLIVCGGGRHNPTLIRQIAAMADVSTEPADRHGWRGDSVEAECFAYLAARHMAGLPVSHPGTTGVPMAMPAGRLAAPVPSGRLTGSGDSA
;
A
#
# COMPACT_ATOMS: atom_id res chain seq x y z
N MET A 1 -1.30 17.86 -3.42
CA MET A 1 -0.82 16.56 -3.94
C MET A 1 -0.80 15.53 -2.84
N ALA A 2 -0.87 14.26 -3.18
CA ALA A 2 -0.67 13.15 -2.25
C ALA A 2 0.32 12.14 -2.84
N VAL A 3 0.87 11.28 -1.98
CA VAL A 3 1.73 10.16 -2.36
C VAL A 3 0.99 8.87 -2.04
N LEU A 4 0.97 7.95 -2.99
CA LEU A 4 0.36 6.62 -2.86
C LEU A 4 1.45 5.56 -2.97
N ASN A 5 1.62 4.75 -1.94
CA ASN A 5 2.43 3.55 -2.01
C ASN A 5 1.55 2.36 -2.38
N LEU A 6 1.83 1.69 -3.49
CA LEU A 6 1.16 0.47 -3.94
C LEU A 6 2.05 -0.74 -3.68
N GLY A 7 2.04 -1.20 -2.43
CA GLY A 7 2.62 -2.46 -2.00
C GLY A 7 1.61 -3.60 -2.08
N GLY A 8 1.64 -4.53 -1.13
CA GLY A 8 0.58 -5.55 -0.97
C GLY A 8 -0.74 -4.93 -0.55
N VAL A 9 -0.68 -3.92 0.31
CA VAL A 9 -1.74 -2.99 0.71
C VAL A 9 -1.40 -1.61 0.15
N GLY A 10 -2.38 -0.85 -0.26
CA GLY A 10 -2.22 0.53 -0.70
C GLY A 10 -2.23 1.48 0.50
N ASN A 11 -1.34 2.47 0.51
CA ASN A 11 -1.27 3.49 1.56
C ASN A 11 -1.13 4.87 0.93
N ILE A 12 -1.98 5.82 1.36
CA ILE A 12 -1.96 7.20 0.89
C ILE A 12 -1.43 8.13 1.98
N THR A 13 -0.57 9.07 1.59
CA THR A 13 -0.11 10.16 2.45
C THR A 13 -0.40 11.49 1.79
N TRP A 14 -1.17 12.34 2.46
CA TRP A 14 -1.48 13.69 2.05
C TRP A 14 -0.85 14.70 3.00
N ARG A 15 -0.30 15.78 2.44
CA ARG A 15 0.21 16.91 3.21
C ARG A 15 -0.46 18.20 2.76
N GLY A 16 -1.13 18.86 3.68
CA GLY A 16 -1.75 20.18 3.49
C GLY A 16 -0.73 21.31 3.38
N LYS A 17 -1.14 22.43 2.78
CA LYS A 17 -0.35 23.66 2.75
C LYS A 17 -0.13 24.25 4.14
N ASP A 18 -1.03 23.98 5.06
CA ASP A 18 -0.99 24.32 6.48
C ASP A 18 -0.07 23.40 7.31
N GLY A 19 0.59 22.44 6.69
CA GLY A 19 1.49 21.49 7.32
C GLY A 19 0.79 20.27 7.92
N ARG A 20 -0.55 20.17 7.90
CA ARG A 20 -1.25 18.96 8.33
C ARG A 20 -0.79 17.76 7.51
N LEU A 21 -0.59 16.65 8.19
CA LEU A 21 -0.23 15.36 7.59
C LEU A 21 -1.34 14.37 7.88
N VAL A 22 -1.82 13.69 6.84
CA VAL A 22 -2.80 12.60 6.94
C VAL A 22 -2.26 11.41 6.16
N GLY A 23 -2.27 10.23 6.78
CA GLY A 23 -1.81 8.99 6.12
C GLY A 23 -2.62 7.81 6.63
N PHE A 24 -3.05 6.94 5.71
CA PHE A 24 -3.86 5.76 6.03
C PHE A 24 -3.87 4.76 4.86
N ASP A 25 -4.30 3.53 5.15
CA ASP A 25 -4.41 2.49 4.14
C ASP A 25 -5.66 2.68 3.27
N THR A 26 -5.48 2.52 1.96
CA THR A 26 -6.55 2.73 0.97
C THR A 26 -7.37 1.47 0.72
N GLY A 27 -6.79 0.30 0.98
CA GLY A 27 -7.38 -1.01 0.73
C GLY A 27 -6.34 -2.02 0.26
N PRO A 28 -6.78 -3.21 -0.17
CA PRO A 28 -5.90 -4.18 -0.81
C PRO A 28 -5.31 -3.57 -2.08
N ALA A 29 -4.06 -3.97 -2.42
CA ALA A 29 -3.40 -3.57 -3.66
C ALA A 29 -2.85 -4.79 -4.38
N ASN A 30 -1.52 -4.97 -4.46
CA ASN A 30 -0.98 -6.08 -5.25
C ASN A 30 -1.18 -7.45 -4.60
N ALA A 31 -1.28 -7.55 -3.24
CA ALA A 31 -1.28 -8.82 -2.56
C ALA A 31 -2.35 -9.80 -3.06
N PRO A 32 -3.66 -9.47 -3.10
CA PRO A 32 -4.67 -10.41 -3.58
C PRO A 32 -4.55 -10.68 -5.09
N ILE A 33 -4.02 -9.75 -5.88
CA ILE A 33 -3.78 -9.94 -7.33
C ILE A 33 -2.68 -10.98 -7.53
N ASP A 34 -1.56 -10.82 -6.83
CA ASP A 34 -0.42 -11.73 -6.92
C ASP A 34 -0.79 -13.13 -6.39
N ASP A 35 -1.55 -13.20 -5.28
CA ASP A 35 -2.03 -14.46 -4.73
C ASP A 35 -2.97 -15.17 -5.71
N TRP A 36 -3.84 -14.43 -6.42
CA TRP A 36 -4.73 -14.94 -7.45
C TRP A 36 -3.96 -15.55 -8.63
N VAL A 37 -2.96 -14.83 -9.14
CA VAL A 37 -2.11 -15.29 -10.25
C VAL A 37 -1.33 -16.55 -9.86
N ARG A 38 -0.75 -16.60 -8.66
CA ARG A 38 -0.04 -17.77 -8.14
C ARG A 38 -0.95 -18.99 -7.98
N MET A 39 -2.16 -18.78 -7.46
CA MET A 39 -3.14 -19.85 -7.27
C MET A 39 -3.58 -20.51 -8.58
N HIS A 40 -3.45 -19.80 -9.71
CA HIS A 40 -3.77 -20.32 -11.05
C HIS A 40 -2.53 -20.78 -11.84
N ASP A 41 -1.36 -20.92 -11.19
CA ASP A 41 -0.10 -21.31 -11.84
C ASP A 41 0.28 -20.41 -13.03
N ALA A 42 -0.18 -19.15 -13.02
CA ALA A 42 0.02 -18.20 -14.13
C ALA A 42 1.23 -17.27 -13.93
N GLY A 43 2.04 -17.52 -12.90
CA GLY A 43 3.23 -16.74 -12.55
C GLY A 43 3.23 -16.31 -11.08
N THR A 44 4.08 -15.36 -10.76
CA THR A 44 4.20 -14.80 -9.39
C THR A 44 3.37 -13.54 -9.18
N MET A 45 3.03 -12.83 -10.26
CA MET A 45 2.25 -11.59 -10.27
C MET A 45 1.60 -11.36 -11.64
N ASP A 46 0.64 -10.44 -11.73
CA ASP A 46 0.13 -9.94 -13.01
C ASP A 46 1.07 -8.87 -13.58
N GLU A 47 2.11 -9.31 -14.27
CA GLU A 47 3.14 -8.42 -14.78
C GLU A 47 2.57 -7.38 -15.76
N GLY A 48 2.71 -6.11 -15.39
CA GLY A 48 2.17 -4.99 -16.17
C GLY A 48 0.63 -4.94 -16.21
N GLY A 49 -0.08 -5.74 -15.40
CA GLY A 49 -1.54 -5.80 -15.39
C GLY A 49 -2.13 -6.39 -16.67
N ARG A 50 -1.37 -7.27 -17.36
CA ARG A 50 -1.78 -7.82 -18.68
C ARG A 50 -2.93 -8.80 -18.55
N ILE A 51 -2.96 -9.60 -17.49
CA ILE A 51 -4.04 -10.57 -17.24
C ILE A 51 -5.32 -9.79 -16.94
N ALA A 52 -5.29 -8.85 -16.01
CA ALA A 52 -6.42 -8.00 -15.65
C ALA A 52 -6.96 -7.21 -16.84
N ALA A 53 -6.08 -6.75 -17.75
CA ALA A 53 -6.47 -5.99 -18.93
C ALA A 53 -7.32 -6.80 -19.93
N THR A 54 -7.27 -8.14 -19.90
CA THR A 54 -8.06 -9.01 -20.78
C THR A 54 -9.37 -9.47 -20.13
N GLY A 55 -9.54 -9.23 -18.83
CA GLY A 55 -10.72 -9.62 -18.08
C GLY A 55 -11.82 -8.58 -18.08
N THR A 56 -13.01 -9.02 -17.67
CA THR A 56 -14.18 -8.16 -17.43
C THR A 56 -14.44 -8.10 -15.94
N VAL A 57 -14.60 -6.88 -15.41
CA VAL A 57 -14.91 -6.65 -14.01
C VAL A 57 -16.33 -7.06 -13.68
N ASP A 58 -16.51 -7.90 -12.68
CA ASP A 58 -17.82 -8.15 -12.06
C ASP A 58 -18.19 -6.94 -11.18
N SER A 59 -18.90 -5.99 -11.77
CA SER A 59 -19.28 -4.74 -11.11
C SER A 59 -20.24 -4.96 -9.93
N ALA A 60 -21.07 -5.98 -9.99
CA ALA A 60 -21.99 -6.31 -8.89
C ALA A 60 -21.21 -6.80 -7.69
N ARG A 61 -20.27 -7.74 -7.89
CA ARG A 61 -19.41 -8.24 -6.84
C ARG A 61 -18.50 -7.14 -6.28
N LEU A 62 -17.90 -6.32 -7.15
CA LEU A 62 -17.10 -5.17 -6.72
C LEU A 62 -17.89 -4.23 -5.80
N SER A 63 -19.13 -3.91 -6.17
CA SER A 63 -19.99 -3.06 -5.34
C SER A 63 -20.28 -3.66 -3.97
N VAL A 64 -20.51 -4.98 -3.88
CA VAL A 64 -20.70 -5.67 -2.60
C VAL A 64 -19.45 -5.57 -1.73
N ILE A 65 -18.27 -5.84 -2.28
CA ILE A 65 -17.00 -5.76 -1.54
C ILE A 65 -16.76 -4.33 -1.02
N LEU A 66 -17.04 -3.33 -1.83
CA LEU A 66 -16.86 -1.93 -1.45
C LEU A 66 -17.85 -1.43 -0.38
N ASN A 67 -18.85 -2.21 -0.01
CA ASN A 67 -19.74 -1.90 1.12
C ASN A 67 -19.14 -2.32 2.47
N GLU A 68 -18.01 -3.03 2.50
CA GLU A 68 -17.29 -3.31 3.74
C GLU A 68 -16.93 -2.00 4.46
N SER A 69 -17.05 -2.01 5.80
CA SER A 69 -16.90 -0.82 6.64
C SER A 69 -15.56 -0.13 6.47
N PHE A 70 -14.50 -0.90 6.22
CA PHE A 70 -13.16 -0.38 5.99
C PHE A 70 -13.14 0.76 4.95
N PHE A 71 -13.90 0.65 3.86
CA PHE A 71 -13.88 1.66 2.80
C PHE A 71 -14.59 2.96 3.18
N SER A 72 -15.44 2.94 4.20
CA SER A 72 -16.16 4.11 4.73
C SER A 72 -15.58 4.64 6.05
N ASP A 73 -14.68 3.90 6.71
CA ASP A 73 -14.08 4.31 7.97
C ASP A 73 -13.25 5.59 7.80
N SER A 74 -13.32 6.45 8.83
CA SER A 74 -12.54 7.69 8.87
C SER A 74 -11.06 7.42 9.17
N PRO A 75 -10.13 8.19 8.58
CA PRO A 75 -8.72 8.12 8.95
C PRO A 75 -8.44 8.60 10.40
N PRO A 76 -7.36 8.13 11.04
CA PRO A 76 -6.40 7.14 10.52
C PRO A 76 -6.94 5.71 10.58
N LYS A 77 -6.69 4.93 9.55
CA LYS A 77 -7.07 3.51 9.46
C LYS A 77 -5.96 2.69 8.85
N SER A 78 -5.83 1.44 9.28
CA SER A 78 -4.88 0.48 8.78
C SER A 78 -5.57 -0.83 8.39
N LEU A 79 -4.97 -1.58 7.48
CA LEU A 79 -5.49 -2.82 6.94
C LEU A 79 -4.48 -3.95 7.13
N ASP A 80 -4.93 -5.06 7.71
CA ASP A 80 -4.15 -6.29 7.63
C ASP A 80 -4.10 -6.79 6.18
N ARG A 81 -2.92 -7.26 5.74
CA ARG A 81 -2.72 -7.75 4.38
C ARG A 81 -3.72 -8.84 3.97
N ASN A 82 -4.16 -9.65 4.92
CA ASN A 82 -5.04 -10.79 4.67
C ASN A 82 -6.53 -10.46 4.83
N ALA A 83 -6.88 -9.23 5.20
CA ALA A 83 -8.28 -8.83 5.38
C ALA A 83 -9.11 -8.95 4.09
N PHE A 84 -8.48 -8.69 2.95
CA PHE A 84 -9.06 -8.88 1.62
C PHE A 84 -8.19 -9.85 0.83
N SER A 85 -8.60 -11.11 0.75
CA SER A 85 -7.83 -12.16 0.08
C SER A 85 -8.24 -12.33 -1.38
N SER A 86 -7.47 -13.14 -2.12
CA SER A 86 -7.80 -13.53 -3.50
C SER A 86 -9.12 -14.29 -3.62
N SER A 87 -9.62 -14.90 -2.53
CA SER A 87 -10.92 -15.63 -2.51
C SER A 87 -12.12 -14.74 -2.87
N LEU A 88 -11.97 -13.43 -2.81
CA LEU A 88 -12.97 -12.49 -3.34
C LEU A 88 -13.26 -12.70 -4.83
N ALA A 89 -12.35 -13.35 -5.55
CA ALA A 89 -12.50 -13.67 -6.98
C ALA A 89 -12.88 -15.13 -7.24
N ASP A 90 -13.13 -15.95 -6.21
CA ASP A 90 -13.45 -17.36 -6.36
C ASP A 90 -14.60 -17.59 -7.36
N GLY A 91 -14.43 -18.62 -8.21
CA GLY A 91 -15.37 -18.96 -9.26
C GLY A 91 -15.28 -18.11 -10.54
N LEU A 92 -14.43 -17.09 -10.57
CA LEU A 92 -14.15 -16.35 -11.80
C LEU A 92 -13.02 -17.01 -12.61
N SER A 93 -12.93 -16.68 -13.90
CA SER A 93 -11.76 -17.02 -14.70
C SER A 93 -10.53 -16.23 -14.20
N LEU A 94 -9.32 -16.73 -14.51
CA LEU A 94 -8.07 -16.02 -14.17
C LEU A 94 -8.13 -14.53 -14.55
N ALA A 95 -8.53 -14.23 -15.79
CA ALA A 95 -8.58 -12.86 -16.28
C ALA A 95 -9.63 -12.01 -15.55
N ASN A 96 -10.84 -12.53 -15.34
CA ASN A 96 -11.91 -11.80 -14.67
C ASN A 96 -11.62 -11.59 -13.19
N GLY A 97 -11.01 -12.58 -12.50
CA GLY A 97 -10.58 -12.42 -11.11
C GLY A 97 -9.49 -11.38 -10.96
N ALA A 98 -8.47 -11.40 -11.83
CA ALA A 98 -7.44 -10.37 -11.87
C ALA A 98 -8.03 -8.98 -12.14
N ALA A 99 -9.00 -8.87 -13.07
CA ALA A 99 -9.69 -7.62 -13.36
C ALA A 99 -10.50 -7.10 -12.17
N LEU A 100 -11.23 -7.98 -11.47
CA LEU A 100 -11.98 -7.62 -10.26
C LEU A 100 -11.06 -7.10 -9.15
N LEU A 101 -9.98 -7.82 -8.85
CA LEU A 101 -9.05 -7.45 -7.78
C LEU A 101 -8.27 -6.17 -8.10
N THR A 102 -7.92 -5.96 -9.37
CA THR A 102 -7.31 -4.70 -9.84
C THR A 102 -8.29 -3.53 -9.72
N ALA A 103 -9.56 -3.73 -10.09
CA ALA A 103 -10.60 -2.72 -9.94
C ALA A 103 -10.90 -2.41 -8.47
N LEU A 104 -10.85 -3.41 -7.58
CA LEU A 104 -10.99 -3.23 -6.14
C LEU A 104 -9.88 -2.34 -5.59
N ALA A 105 -8.63 -2.60 -5.96
CA ALA A 105 -7.50 -1.77 -5.56
C ALA A 105 -7.67 -0.31 -6.04
N ALA A 106 -8.06 -0.12 -7.29
CA ALA A 106 -8.28 1.21 -7.86
C ALA A 106 -9.44 1.96 -7.18
N ALA A 107 -10.56 1.27 -6.91
CA ALA A 107 -11.72 1.85 -6.25
C ALA A 107 -11.43 2.20 -4.78
N GLY A 108 -10.64 1.39 -4.08
CA GLY A 108 -10.16 1.69 -2.73
C GLY A 108 -9.35 3.00 -2.69
N VAL A 109 -8.46 3.19 -3.66
CA VAL A 109 -7.70 4.44 -3.80
C VAL A 109 -8.63 5.61 -4.11
N ALA A 110 -9.60 5.46 -5.01
CA ALA A 110 -10.55 6.52 -5.33
C ALA A 110 -11.32 6.98 -4.09
N ARG A 111 -11.86 6.04 -3.29
CA ARG A 111 -12.53 6.35 -2.02
C ARG A 111 -11.59 7.02 -1.00
N ALA A 112 -10.32 6.60 -0.98
CA ALA A 112 -9.33 7.24 -0.12
C ALA A 112 -9.06 8.70 -0.54
N VAL A 113 -9.03 8.99 -1.83
CA VAL A 113 -8.88 10.36 -2.36
C VAL A 113 -10.08 11.23 -1.98
N ASP A 114 -11.30 10.69 -2.03
CA ASP A 114 -12.54 11.41 -1.70
C ASP A 114 -12.62 11.86 -0.23
N ILE A 115 -12.02 11.09 0.69
CA ILE A 115 -12.01 11.41 2.13
C ILE A 115 -10.81 12.24 2.58
N LEU A 116 -9.91 12.65 1.67
CA LEU A 116 -8.82 13.56 2.00
C LEU A 116 -9.35 14.94 2.44
N PRO A 117 -8.66 15.63 3.36
CA PRO A 117 -9.11 16.93 3.88
C PRO A 117 -9.23 18.04 2.83
N ALA A 118 -8.63 17.86 1.66
CA ALA A 118 -8.75 18.79 0.53
C ALA A 118 -8.51 18.06 -0.81
N ARG A 119 -9.13 18.57 -1.86
CA ARG A 119 -8.92 18.09 -3.22
C ARG A 119 -7.45 18.14 -3.60
N ILE A 120 -7.00 17.12 -4.32
CA ILE A 120 -5.63 17.02 -4.83
C ILE A 120 -5.63 17.13 -6.35
N ASP A 121 -4.59 17.74 -6.89
CA ASP A 121 -4.42 17.88 -8.35
C ASP A 121 -3.56 16.74 -8.92
N ARG A 122 -2.81 16.05 -8.04
CA ARG A 122 -1.85 15.03 -8.44
C ARG A 122 -1.68 13.98 -7.35
N LEU A 123 -1.61 12.73 -7.81
CA LEU A 123 -1.28 11.54 -7.03
C LEU A 123 0.04 10.96 -7.55
N ILE A 124 1.09 10.99 -6.72
CA ILE A 124 2.40 10.41 -7.05
C ILE A 124 2.43 8.99 -6.52
N VAL A 125 2.69 8.01 -7.38
CA VAL A 125 2.63 6.58 -7.04
C VAL A 125 4.03 5.99 -6.92
N CYS A 126 4.30 5.36 -5.79
CA CYS A 126 5.48 4.53 -5.50
C CYS A 126 5.09 3.08 -5.18
N GLY A 127 6.07 2.25 -4.86
CA GLY A 127 5.87 0.81 -4.67
C GLY A 127 5.73 0.03 -5.97
N GLY A 128 5.69 -1.29 -5.87
CA GLY A 128 5.69 -2.19 -7.04
C GLY A 128 4.51 -1.98 -7.99
N GLY A 129 3.34 -1.63 -7.46
CA GLY A 129 2.12 -1.41 -8.25
C GLY A 129 2.21 -0.27 -9.28
N ARG A 130 3.17 0.65 -9.15
CA ARG A 130 3.40 1.71 -10.14
C ARG A 130 3.84 1.16 -11.52
N HIS A 131 4.34 -0.08 -11.55
CA HIS A 131 4.71 -0.79 -12.78
C HIS A 131 3.53 -1.50 -13.46
N ASN A 132 2.33 -1.40 -12.87
CA ASN A 132 1.10 -1.95 -13.44
C ASN A 132 0.29 -0.84 -14.13
N PRO A 133 0.47 -0.62 -15.44
CA PRO A 133 -0.24 0.45 -16.16
C PRO A 133 -1.74 0.27 -16.19
N THR A 134 -2.25 -0.97 -16.05
CA THR A 134 -3.70 -1.22 -15.98
C THR A 134 -4.26 -0.68 -14.67
N LEU A 135 -3.60 -0.95 -13.54
CA LEU A 135 -3.98 -0.40 -12.23
C LEU A 135 -3.86 1.13 -12.22
N ILE A 136 -2.77 1.70 -12.72
CA ILE A 136 -2.55 3.16 -12.75
C ILE A 136 -3.63 3.86 -13.58
N ARG A 137 -4.02 3.32 -14.75
CA ARG A 137 -5.10 3.89 -15.57
C ARG A 137 -6.45 3.84 -14.84
N GLN A 138 -6.76 2.72 -14.17
CA GLN A 138 -8.01 2.58 -13.42
C GLN A 138 -8.06 3.55 -12.22
N ILE A 139 -6.95 3.71 -11.49
CA ILE A 139 -6.84 4.70 -10.40
C ILE A 139 -7.11 6.10 -10.94
N ALA A 140 -6.42 6.50 -12.02
CA ALA A 140 -6.59 7.83 -12.60
C ALA A 140 -8.04 8.10 -13.03
N ALA A 141 -8.69 7.09 -13.64
CA ALA A 141 -10.07 7.20 -14.10
C ALA A 141 -11.08 7.26 -12.94
N MET A 142 -10.90 6.41 -11.90
CA MET A 142 -11.86 6.32 -10.79
C MET A 142 -11.70 7.46 -9.78
N ALA A 143 -10.47 7.93 -9.53
CA ALA A 143 -10.20 9.01 -8.58
C ALA A 143 -10.30 10.41 -9.22
N ASP A 144 -10.46 10.50 -10.53
CA ASP A 144 -10.48 11.77 -11.30
C ASP A 144 -9.28 12.68 -10.94
N VAL A 145 -8.08 12.09 -10.89
CA VAL A 145 -6.85 12.79 -10.52
C VAL A 145 -5.67 12.37 -11.38
N SER A 146 -4.81 13.33 -11.74
CA SER A 146 -3.57 13.04 -12.45
C SER A 146 -2.70 12.08 -11.61
N THR A 147 -2.47 10.87 -12.12
CA THR A 147 -1.74 9.80 -11.42
C THR A 147 -0.44 9.52 -12.16
N GLU A 148 0.68 9.74 -11.46
CA GLU A 148 2.02 9.71 -12.06
C GLU A 148 2.96 8.82 -11.25
N PRO A 149 3.77 7.96 -11.90
CA PRO A 149 4.83 7.22 -11.22
C PRO A 149 5.86 8.17 -10.59
N ALA A 150 6.36 7.82 -9.40
CA ALA A 150 7.35 8.58 -8.64
C ALA A 150 8.64 8.81 -9.44
N ASP A 151 8.99 7.89 -10.33
CA ASP A 151 10.16 7.96 -11.21
C ASP A 151 10.14 9.20 -12.12
N ARG A 152 8.96 9.68 -12.54
CA ARG A 152 8.81 10.92 -13.33
C ARG A 152 9.23 12.18 -12.56
N HIS A 153 9.27 12.08 -11.24
CA HIS A 153 9.68 13.16 -10.34
C HIS A 153 11.12 12.98 -9.83
N GLY A 154 11.88 12.04 -10.41
CA GLY A 154 13.24 11.74 -10.02
C GLY A 154 13.35 10.99 -8.68
N TRP A 155 12.26 10.41 -8.19
CA TRP A 155 12.26 9.61 -6.98
C TRP A 155 12.57 8.15 -7.32
N ARG A 156 13.24 7.47 -6.40
CA ARG A 156 13.51 6.04 -6.51
C ARG A 156 12.30 5.24 -6.04
N GLY A 157 11.29 5.09 -6.91
CA GLY A 157 9.98 4.54 -6.58
C GLY A 157 9.98 3.20 -5.83
N ASP A 158 11.00 2.34 -6.05
CA ASP A 158 11.18 1.07 -5.33
C ASP A 158 11.82 1.26 -3.95
N SER A 159 12.46 2.39 -3.69
CA SER A 159 13.23 2.63 -2.47
C SER A 159 12.52 3.58 -1.50
N VAL A 160 11.42 4.21 -1.90
CA VAL A 160 10.73 5.24 -1.10
C VAL A 160 10.38 4.71 0.30
N GLU A 161 9.90 3.49 0.42
CA GLU A 161 9.56 2.89 1.70
C GLU A 161 10.81 2.66 2.57
N ALA A 162 11.88 2.10 2.00
CA ALA A 162 13.14 1.90 2.71
C ALA A 162 13.77 3.22 3.15
N GLU A 163 13.70 4.25 2.31
CA GLU A 163 14.16 5.61 2.63
C GLU A 163 13.31 6.23 3.76
N CYS A 164 11.99 5.99 3.74
CA CYS A 164 11.10 6.43 4.81
C CYS A 164 11.51 5.81 6.15
N PHE A 165 11.74 4.49 6.21
CA PHE A 165 12.19 3.83 7.44
C PHE A 165 13.56 4.32 7.90
N ALA A 166 14.51 4.53 6.99
CA ALA A 166 15.81 5.12 7.32
C ALA A 166 15.66 6.53 7.90
N TYR A 167 14.79 7.35 7.32
CA TYR A 167 14.47 8.67 7.84
C TYR A 167 13.82 8.63 9.22
N LEU A 168 12.84 7.72 9.43
CA LEU A 168 12.21 7.54 10.75
C LEU A 168 13.22 7.08 11.81
N ALA A 169 14.15 6.19 11.46
CA ALA A 169 15.23 5.77 12.34
C ALA A 169 16.14 6.95 12.74
N ALA A 170 16.55 7.78 11.77
CA ALA A 170 17.34 8.99 12.04
C ALA A 170 16.58 9.98 12.94
N ARG A 171 15.27 10.16 12.72
CA ARG A 171 14.42 11.00 13.58
C ARG A 171 14.33 10.45 15.00
N HIS A 172 14.16 9.13 15.15
CA HIS A 172 14.15 8.48 16.47
C HIS A 172 15.47 8.73 17.22
N MET A 173 16.60 8.54 16.56
CA MET A 173 17.92 8.81 17.14
C MET A 173 18.12 10.28 17.54
N ALA A 174 17.49 11.20 16.84
CA ALA A 174 17.52 12.64 17.14
C ALA A 174 16.45 13.07 18.17
N GLY A 175 15.67 12.14 18.74
CA GLY A 175 14.58 12.46 19.67
C GLY A 175 13.41 13.23 19.03
N LEU A 176 13.30 13.21 17.70
CA LEU A 176 12.26 13.91 16.97
C LEU A 176 10.99 13.05 16.83
N PRO A 177 9.81 13.64 16.73
CA PRO A 177 8.56 12.89 16.52
C PRO A 177 8.60 12.06 15.22
N VAL A 178 8.13 10.82 15.32
CA VAL A 178 7.94 9.89 14.18
C VAL A 178 6.48 9.47 14.00
N SER A 179 5.63 9.75 14.99
CA SER A 179 4.19 9.50 14.97
C SER A 179 3.43 10.81 15.08
N HIS A 180 2.33 10.92 14.33
CA HIS A 180 1.50 12.13 14.29
C HIS A 180 0.01 11.76 14.37
N PRO A 181 -0.87 12.64 14.91
CA PRO A 181 -2.31 12.35 15.05
C PRO A 181 -2.97 11.90 13.74
N GLY A 182 -2.66 12.53 12.64
CA GLY A 182 -3.28 12.25 11.34
C GLY A 182 -2.71 11.02 10.60
N THR A 183 -1.71 10.32 11.17
CA THR A 183 -1.10 9.14 10.54
C THR A 183 -1.26 7.88 11.37
N THR A 184 -1.01 7.96 12.67
CA THR A 184 -1.03 6.81 13.58
C THR A 184 -2.06 6.93 14.71
N GLY A 185 -2.85 8.01 14.73
CA GLY A 185 -3.89 8.22 15.74
C GLY A 185 -3.38 8.59 17.13
N VAL A 186 -2.11 8.91 17.28
CA VAL A 186 -1.57 9.37 18.58
C VAL A 186 -2.13 10.75 18.96
N PRO A 187 -2.26 11.08 20.27
CA PRO A 187 -2.87 12.33 20.69
C PRO A 187 -2.08 13.58 20.31
N MET A 188 -0.77 13.45 20.13
CA MET A 188 0.13 14.53 19.69
C MET A 188 1.33 13.95 18.94
N ALA A 189 2.09 14.79 18.24
CA ALA A 189 3.35 14.39 17.63
C ALA A 189 4.31 13.87 18.71
N MET A 190 4.80 12.64 18.56
CA MET A 190 5.60 11.98 19.60
C MET A 190 6.68 11.05 19.02
N PRO A 191 7.80 10.86 19.73
CA PRO A 191 8.77 9.79 19.41
C PRO A 191 8.10 8.42 19.49
N ALA A 192 8.57 7.47 18.68
CA ALA A 192 8.18 6.06 18.73
C ALA A 192 9.32 5.17 18.29
N GLY A 193 9.17 3.86 18.53
CA GLY A 193 10.18 2.87 18.22
C GLY A 193 11.08 2.55 19.41
N ARG A 194 11.88 1.48 19.26
CA ARG A 194 12.91 1.05 20.19
C ARG A 194 14.22 0.84 19.44
N LEU A 195 15.32 1.30 20.04
CA LEU A 195 16.64 0.89 19.59
C LEU A 195 16.93 -0.53 20.13
N ALA A 196 17.05 -1.49 19.23
CA ALA A 196 17.51 -2.83 19.58
C ALA A 196 19.02 -2.90 19.36
N ALA A 197 19.78 -3.16 20.44
CA ALA A 197 21.19 -3.48 20.32
C ALA A 197 21.35 -4.92 19.80
N PRO A 198 22.33 -5.20 18.93
CA PRO A 198 22.65 -6.57 18.57
C PRO A 198 22.97 -7.36 19.83
N VAL A 199 22.35 -8.54 19.99
CA VAL A 199 22.79 -9.47 21.03
C VAL A 199 24.23 -9.90 20.67
N PRO A 200 25.21 -9.71 21.55
CA PRO A 200 26.57 -10.21 21.27
C PRO A 200 26.46 -11.70 20.96
N SER A 201 26.91 -12.12 19.79
CA SER A 201 27.04 -13.55 19.49
C SER A 201 28.00 -14.13 20.50
N GLY A 202 27.47 -14.86 21.51
CA GLY A 202 28.26 -15.61 22.46
C GLY A 202 29.21 -16.49 21.66
N ARG A 203 30.52 -16.39 21.95
CA ARG A 203 31.49 -17.36 21.46
C ARG A 203 30.95 -18.74 21.86
N LEU A 204 30.65 -19.56 20.90
CA LEU A 204 30.54 -20.98 21.12
C LEU A 204 31.94 -21.42 21.56
N THR A 205 32.21 -21.39 22.86
CA THR A 205 33.36 -22.05 23.42
C THR A 205 33.06 -23.53 23.25
N GLY A 206 33.58 -24.12 22.19
CA GLY A 206 33.70 -25.56 22.06
C GLY A 206 34.58 -26.05 23.21
N SER A 207 33.97 -26.60 24.23
CA SER A 207 34.66 -27.47 25.16
C SER A 207 34.90 -28.80 24.44
N GLY A 208 36.00 -28.88 23.71
CA GLY A 208 36.65 -30.15 23.44
C GLY A 208 37.32 -30.59 24.71
N ASP A 209 36.73 -31.52 25.41
CA ASP A 209 37.45 -32.36 26.37
C ASP A 209 37.39 -33.79 25.85
N SER A 210 38.56 -34.16 25.34
CA SER A 210 38.98 -35.53 25.16
C SER A 210 39.52 -36.05 26.48
N ALA A 211 38.99 -37.13 26.98
CA ALA A 211 39.66 -38.15 27.79
C ALA A 211 38.96 -39.48 27.57
#